data_76e735e1ecf9d3773c45446f9a91ccd6
#
_entry.id   76e735e1ecf9d3773c45446f9a91ccd6
#
_cell.length_a   1.000
_cell.length_b   1.000
_cell.length_c   1.000
_cell.angle_alpha   90.00
_cell.angle_beta   90.00
_cell.angle_gamma   90.00
#
_symmetry.space_group_name_H-M   'P 1'
#
loop_
_entity.id
_entity.type
_entity.pdbx_description
1 polymer ?
#
loop_
_entity_poly.entity_id
_entity_poly.type
_entity_poly.pdbx_seq_one_letter_code
_entity_poly.pdbx_strand_id
1 'polypeptide(L)'
;MFRTINITNELLRTRTKKRSHEDVLLDEVKTILSSDLLKENKILSNLKFYNKSFELLDEREIDPSFVFSLEEIKNICIKYRLRFLDSQYYKDEFPYEAVLKIKDLNTDFKKDLKGFKILAQAEAFRKKEKDLPCLLFAPTINGNFYLIHSWGKEYKWHRKPALFPIRTFETLIVSIAVFTLVVDLSLPVELITLDRSAPYFCGYRIATYFHLLIFFTGFTAYATFAFNKNFSKSNWNDTRV
;
A
#
# COMPACT_ATOMS: atom_id res chain seq x y z
N MET A 1 57.16 60.39 5.63
CA MET A 1 57.68 58.98 5.63
C MET A 1 56.63 58.13 4.92
N PHE A 2 56.81 57.76 3.67
CA PHE A 2 55.85 56.96 2.90
C PHE A 2 55.94 55.52 3.32
N ARG A 3 54.80 54.94 3.74
CA ARG A 3 54.70 53.55 4.15
C ARG A 3 54.79 52.66 2.90
N THR A 4 55.83 51.89 2.76
CA THR A 4 56.02 50.91 1.67
C THR A 4 55.07 49.73 1.92
N ILE A 5 54.24 49.40 0.92
CA ILE A 5 53.30 48.30 0.95
C ILE A 5 54.02 47.10 0.30
N ASN A 6 54.09 46.02 1.04
CA ASN A 6 54.59 44.72 0.48
C ASN A 6 53.40 43.96 -0.16
N ILE A 7 53.36 43.96 -1.50
CA ILE A 7 52.30 43.35 -2.31
C ILE A 7 52.13 41.86 -2.01
N THR A 8 53.23 41.18 -1.74
CA THR A 8 53.20 39.71 -1.39
C THR A 8 52.42 39.47 -0.10
N ASN A 9 52.66 40.32 0.90
CA ASN A 9 51.92 40.21 2.18
C ASN A 9 50.43 40.55 2.02
N GLU A 10 50.11 41.46 1.11
CA GLU A 10 48.69 41.83 0.85
C GLU A 10 47.98 40.71 0.09
N LEU A 11 48.62 40.06 -0.87
CA LEU A 11 48.11 38.89 -1.56
C LEU A 11 47.89 37.70 -0.60
N LEU A 12 48.83 37.45 0.31
CA LEU A 12 48.68 36.42 1.34
C LEU A 12 47.50 36.71 2.30
N ARG A 13 47.35 37.97 2.71
CA ARG A 13 46.21 38.40 3.55
C ARG A 13 44.88 38.23 2.86
N THR A 14 44.79 38.59 1.59
CA THR A 14 43.57 38.41 0.79
C THR A 14 43.23 36.95 0.62
N ARG A 15 44.22 36.13 0.35
CA ARG A 15 44.06 34.65 0.23
C ARG A 15 43.64 34.01 1.55
N THR A 16 44.21 34.39 2.69
CA THR A 16 43.84 33.86 4.00
C THR A 16 42.41 34.30 4.39
N LYS A 17 42.03 35.57 4.11
CA LYS A 17 40.68 36.06 4.35
C LYS A 17 39.65 35.31 3.50
N LYS A 18 39.93 35.02 2.22
CA LYS A 18 39.06 34.25 1.34
C LYS A 18 38.90 32.83 1.84
N ARG A 19 39.99 32.13 2.21
CA ARG A 19 39.92 30.78 2.77
C ARG A 19 39.13 30.71 4.08
N SER A 20 39.37 31.64 5.01
CA SER A 20 38.58 31.66 6.25
C SER A 20 37.09 31.85 6.02
N HIS A 21 36.71 32.63 5.00
CA HIS A 21 35.30 32.78 4.63
C HIS A 21 34.73 31.50 3.99
N GLU A 22 35.51 30.86 3.14
CA GLU A 22 35.14 29.54 2.53
C GLU A 22 34.98 28.45 3.62
N ASP A 23 35.86 28.41 4.61
CA ASP A 23 35.81 27.45 5.71
C ASP A 23 34.54 27.64 6.58
N VAL A 24 34.18 28.89 6.87
CA VAL A 24 32.94 29.22 7.61
C VAL A 24 31.71 28.78 6.83
N LEU A 25 31.64 29.06 5.51
CA LEU A 25 30.52 28.60 4.67
C LEU A 25 30.44 27.06 4.62
N LEU A 26 31.57 26.39 4.53
CA LEU A 26 31.60 24.91 4.53
C LEU A 26 31.07 24.32 5.85
N ASP A 27 31.40 24.95 6.99
CA ASP A 27 30.91 24.51 8.30
C ASP A 27 29.41 24.80 8.47
N GLU A 28 28.91 25.93 7.96
CA GLU A 28 27.46 26.21 7.92
C GLU A 28 26.72 25.15 7.08
N VAL A 29 27.21 24.86 5.86
CA VAL A 29 26.64 23.82 4.99
C VAL A 29 26.63 22.44 5.66
N LYS A 30 27.74 22.05 6.29
CA LYS A 30 27.80 20.78 7.05
C LYS A 30 26.80 20.75 8.19
N THR A 31 26.62 21.85 8.90
CA THR A 31 25.63 21.94 10.00
C THR A 31 24.20 21.77 9.49
N ILE A 32 23.86 22.42 8.37
CA ILE A 32 22.55 22.30 7.73
C ILE A 32 22.32 20.84 7.30
N LEU A 33 23.29 20.23 6.58
CA LEU A 33 23.17 18.84 6.13
C LEU A 33 23.04 17.86 7.29
N SER A 34 23.82 18.03 8.37
CA SER A 34 23.72 17.17 9.55
C SER A 34 22.36 17.29 10.24
N SER A 35 21.79 18.49 10.34
CA SER A 35 20.45 18.71 10.90
C SER A 35 19.36 18.07 10.06
N ASP A 36 19.50 18.12 8.73
CA ASP A 36 18.57 17.50 7.78
C ASP A 36 18.60 15.97 7.86
N LEU A 37 19.80 15.38 7.92
CA LEU A 37 19.96 13.94 8.13
C LEU A 37 19.36 13.47 9.45
N LEU A 38 19.47 14.25 10.53
CA LEU A 38 18.84 13.93 11.79
C LEU A 38 17.30 13.93 11.70
N LYS A 39 16.71 14.88 10.97
CA LYS A 39 15.25 14.91 10.72
C LYS A 39 14.80 13.71 9.91
N GLU A 40 15.52 13.36 8.84
CA GLU A 40 15.21 12.19 8.00
C GLU A 40 15.31 10.88 8.80
N ASN A 41 16.36 10.71 9.60
CA ASN A 41 16.51 9.54 10.46
C ASN A 41 15.39 9.44 11.51
N LYS A 42 14.91 10.57 12.04
CA LYS A 42 13.77 10.62 12.95
C LYS A 42 12.48 10.17 12.24
N ILE A 43 12.24 10.64 11.01
CA ILE A 43 11.09 10.21 10.21
C ILE A 43 11.15 8.71 9.93
N LEU A 44 12.31 8.19 9.51
CA LEU A 44 12.50 6.76 9.28
C LEU A 44 12.27 5.93 10.56
N SER A 45 12.70 6.45 11.71
CA SER A 45 12.40 5.81 13.00
C SER A 45 10.90 5.81 13.32
N ASN A 46 10.19 6.91 13.06
CA ASN A 46 8.73 7.01 13.25
C ASN A 46 7.96 6.06 12.31
N LEU A 47 8.48 5.78 11.11
CA LEU A 47 7.91 4.83 10.17
C LEU A 47 8.13 3.37 10.58
N LYS A 48 9.29 3.05 11.18
CA LYS A 48 9.69 1.67 11.53
C LYS A 48 9.29 1.22 12.93
N PHE A 49 9.11 2.15 13.86
CA PHE A 49 8.79 1.81 15.24
C PHE A 49 7.38 2.25 15.61
N TYR A 50 6.71 1.40 16.40
CA TYR A 50 5.40 1.71 16.94
C TYR A 50 5.52 2.82 17.99
N ASN A 51 4.91 3.96 17.75
CA ASN A 51 4.77 5.05 18.69
C ASN A 51 3.33 5.10 19.23
N LYS A 52 3.15 4.99 20.54
CA LYS A 52 1.84 5.11 21.21
C LYS A 52 1.23 6.52 21.11
N SER A 53 2.05 7.54 20.92
CA SER A 53 1.57 8.91 20.76
C SER A 53 1.30 9.18 19.28
N PHE A 54 0.04 9.39 18.92
CA PHE A 54 -0.36 9.81 17.58
C PHE A 54 -0.39 11.33 17.52
N GLU A 55 0.40 11.94 16.64
CA GLU A 55 0.21 13.32 16.22
C GLU A 55 -0.61 13.33 14.95
N LEU A 56 -1.83 13.87 15.03
CA LEU A 56 -2.83 13.80 13.99
C LEU A 56 -2.82 15.06 13.13
N LEU A 57 -3.09 14.92 11.84
CA LEU A 57 -3.25 16.02 10.90
C LEU A 57 -4.62 16.69 11.07
N ASP A 58 -4.67 18.01 10.99
CA ASP A 58 -5.92 18.76 10.90
C ASP A 58 -6.39 18.79 9.43
N GLU A 59 -7.60 18.29 9.17
CA GLU A 59 -8.16 18.23 7.81
C GLU A 59 -8.45 19.60 7.20
N ARG A 60 -8.48 20.66 8.00
CA ARG A 60 -8.73 22.02 7.51
C ARG A 60 -7.53 22.63 6.77
N GLU A 61 -6.35 22.08 7.01
CA GLU A 61 -5.08 22.60 6.50
C GLU A 61 -4.53 21.75 5.34
N ILE A 62 -5.21 20.66 4.97
CA ILE A 62 -4.77 19.72 3.92
C ILE A 62 -5.76 19.69 2.75
N ASP A 63 -5.30 19.21 1.59
CA ASP A 63 -6.15 19.04 0.40
C ASP A 63 -7.20 17.93 0.64
N PRO A 64 -8.51 18.26 0.64
CA PRO A 64 -9.58 17.28 0.86
C PRO A 64 -9.59 16.15 -0.18
N SER A 65 -9.05 16.37 -1.37
CA SER A 65 -8.99 15.37 -2.45
C SER A 65 -8.17 14.14 -2.09
N PHE A 66 -7.24 14.26 -1.14
CA PHE A 66 -6.38 13.17 -0.67
C PHE A 66 -6.75 12.64 0.71
N VAL A 67 -7.89 13.05 1.25
CA VAL A 67 -8.43 12.56 2.52
C VAL A 67 -9.45 11.45 2.24
N PHE A 68 -9.23 10.29 2.83
CA PHE A 68 -10.06 9.11 2.65
C PHE A 68 -10.59 8.60 3.99
N SER A 69 -11.85 8.22 4.01
CA SER A 69 -12.46 7.56 5.16
C SER A 69 -11.95 6.13 5.32
N LEU A 70 -11.99 5.62 6.55
CA LEU A 70 -11.63 4.22 6.80
C LEU A 70 -12.50 3.24 6.01
N GLU A 71 -13.77 3.60 5.76
CA GLU A 71 -14.70 2.76 5.00
C GLU A 71 -14.33 2.68 3.51
N GLU A 72 -13.93 3.79 2.89
CA GLU A 72 -13.44 3.80 1.51
C GLU A 72 -12.17 2.97 1.36
N ILE A 73 -11.21 3.14 2.28
CA ILE A 73 -9.98 2.33 2.32
C ILE A 73 -10.31 0.85 2.47
N LYS A 74 -11.21 0.48 3.39
CA LYS A 74 -11.66 -0.89 3.60
C LYS A 74 -12.29 -1.47 2.34
N ASN A 75 -13.14 -0.72 1.64
CA ASN A 75 -13.77 -1.15 0.40
C ASN A 75 -12.73 -1.45 -0.70
N ILE A 76 -11.71 -0.61 -0.82
CA ILE A 76 -10.57 -0.84 -1.74
C ILE A 76 -9.77 -2.07 -1.32
N CYS A 77 -9.47 -2.23 -0.03
CA CYS A 77 -8.79 -3.42 0.50
C CYS A 77 -9.53 -4.72 0.14
N ILE A 78 -10.85 -4.76 0.34
CA ILE A 78 -11.67 -5.93 0.02
C ILE A 78 -11.67 -6.18 -1.48
N LYS A 79 -11.83 -5.13 -2.30
CA LYS A 79 -11.94 -5.21 -3.76
C LYS A 79 -10.67 -5.73 -4.45
N TYR A 80 -9.50 -5.33 -3.95
CA TYR A 80 -8.20 -5.65 -4.54
C TYR A 80 -7.35 -6.61 -3.70
N ARG A 81 -7.91 -7.15 -2.61
CA ARG A 81 -7.24 -8.02 -1.64
C ARG A 81 -5.96 -7.40 -1.10
N LEU A 82 -6.09 -6.16 -0.59
CA LEU A 82 -5.01 -5.42 0.05
C LEU A 82 -5.13 -5.50 1.57
N ARG A 83 -4.05 -5.12 2.25
CA ARG A 83 -4.02 -4.95 3.70
C ARG A 83 -3.72 -3.49 4.03
N PHE A 84 -4.35 -3.02 5.10
CA PHE A 84 -4.12 -1.70 5.65
C PHE A 84 -3.55 -1.84 7.06
N LEU A 85 -2.21 -1.80 7.16
CA LEU A 85 -1.47 -2.06 8.40
C LEU A 85 -0.59 -0.88 8.76
N ASP A 86 -0.14 -0.86 10.03
CA ASP A 86 0.83 0.14 10.48
C ASP A 86 2.15 -0.01 9.72
N SER A 87 2.82 1.13 9.46
CA SER A 87 4.04 1.20 8.68
C SER A 87 5.19 0.32 9.21
N GLN A 88 5.20 0.02 10.50
CA GLN A 88 6.17 -0.88 11.12
C GLN A 88 6.20 -2.30 10.55
N TYR A 89 5.05 -2.79 10.01
CA TYR A 89 4.96 -4.12 9.42
C TYR A 89 5.54 -4.19 8.01
N TYR A 90 5.81 -3.05 7.39
CA TYR A 90 6.41 -2.99 6.05
C TYR A 90 7.86 -3.46 6.06
N LYS A 91 8.19 -4.41 5.19
CA LYS A 91 9.50 -5.08 5.21
C LYS A 91 10.54 -4.46 4.30
N ASP A 92 10.11 -3.73 3.28
CA ASP A 92 11.02 -3.09 2.35
C ASP A 92 11.46 -1.69 2.83
N GLU A 93 12.31 -1.05 2.07
CA GLU A 93 12.77 0.31 2.33
C GLU A 93 11.76 1.33 1.82
N PHE A 94 11.56 2.40 2.59
CA PHE A 94 10.71 3.50 2.16
C PHE A 94 11.41 4.31 1.06
N PRO A 95 10.73 4.68 -0.03
CA PRO A 95 11.31 5.54 -1.04
C PRO A 95 11.64 6.91 -0.45
N TYR A 96 12.75 7.48 -0.89
CA TYR A 96 13.22 8.79 -0.41
C TYR A 96 12.17 9.89 -0.59
N GLU A 97 11.41 9.84 -1.68
CA GLU A 97 10.31 10.77 -1.97
C GLU A 97 9.21 10.75 -0.89
N ALA A 98 8.91 9.57 -0.33
CA ALA A 98 7.95 9.47 0.78
C ALA A 98 8.47 10.16 2.04
N VAL A 99 9.77 10.00 2.34
CA VAL A 99 10.43 10.65 3.48
C VAL A 99 10.44 12.17 3.30
N LEU A 100 10.74 12.67 2.09
CA LEU A 100 10.70 14.10 1.79
C LEU A 100 9.30 14.68 1.99
N LYS A 101 8.26 14.03 1.46
CA LYS A 101 6.87 14.50 1.65
C LYS A 101 6.44 14.54 3.11
N ILE A 102 6.88 13.58 3.93
CA ILE A 102 6.63 13.63 5.38
C ILE A 102 7.39 14.80 6.01
N LYS A 103 8.63 15.05 5.59
CA LYS A 103 9.44 16.18 6.09
C LYS A 103 8.79 17.52 5.78
N ASP A 104 8.25 17.69 4.55
CA ASP A 104 7.53 18.88 4.15
C ASP A 104 6.28 19.06 5.00
N LEU A 105 5.45 18.02 5.15
CA LEU A 105 4.27 18.02 6.01
C LEU A 105 4.63 18.36 7.48
N ASN A 106 5.67 17.78 8.03
CA ASN A 106 6.11 18.08 9.39
C ASN A 106 6.56 19.53 9.55
N THR A 107 7.13 20.12 8.50
CA THR A 107 7.57 21.52 8.51
C THR A 107 6.37 22.47 8.39
N ASP A 108 5.44 22.19 7.50
CA ASP A 108 4.24 23.00 7.25
C ASP A 108 3.33 23.04 8.49
N PHE A 109 3.10 21.90 9.11
CA PHE A 109 2.22 21.78 10.29
C PHE A 109 2.96 21.97 11.62
N LYS A 110 4.30 22.10 11.62
CA LYS A 110 5.15 22.20 12.83
C LYS A 110 4.87 21.06 13.82
N LYS A 111 4.58 19.86 13.31
CA LYS A 111 4.26 18.66 14.07
C LYS A 111 5.15 17.49 13.64
N ASP A 112 5.49 16.61 14.56
CA ASP A 112 6.15 15.33 14.25
C ASP A 112 5.08 14.27 14.01
N LEU A 113 4.68 14.07 12.77
CA LEU A 113 3.65 13.09 12.43
C LEU A 113 4.08 11.67 12.78
N LYS A 114 3.14 10.89 13.31
CA LYS A 114 3.32 9.51 13.75
C LYS A 114 2.07 8.68 13.44
N GLY A 115 2.19 7.35 13.56
CA GLY A 115 1.04 6.46 13.36
C GLY A 115 0.71 6.24 11.88
N PHE A 116 1.72 6.28 11.04
CA PHE A 116 1.56 6.04 9.60
C PHE A 116 1.03 4.64 9.31
N LYS A 117 0.17 4.54 8.30
CA LYS A 117 -0.37 3.28 7.81
C LYS A 117 -0.04 3.08 6.34
N ILE A 118 0.12 1.81 5.95
CA ILE A 118 0.40 1.42 4.58
C ILE A 118 -0.72 0.55 4.05
N LEU A 119 -1.18 0.89 2.86
CA LEU A 119 -2.06 0.08 2.05
C LEU A 119 -1.24 -0.64 0.99
N ALA A 120 -1.13 -1.96 1.10
CA ALA A 120 -0.36 -2.79 0.18
C ALA A 120 -0.88 -4.22 0.10
N GLN A 121 -0.31 -5.04 -0.79
CA GLN A 121 -0.54 -6.48 -0.81
C GLN A 121 0.09 -7.15 0.42
N ALA A 122 -0.42 -8.33 0.79
CA ALA A 122 0.12 -9.12 1.92
C ALA A 122 1.61 -9.45 1.73
N GLU A 123 2.05 -9.62 0.50
CA GLU A 123 3.44 -9.90 0.13
C GLU A 123 4.41 -8.80 0.58
N ALA A 124 4.02 -7.52 0.49
CA ALA A 124 4.83 -6.37 0.91
C ALA A 124 5.14 -6.37 2.42
N PHE A 125 4.32 -7.06 3.21
CA PHE A 125 4.51 -7.20 4.65
C PHE A 125 5.26 -8.49 5.03
N ARG A 126 5.44 -9.43 4.08
CA ARG A 126 6.16 -10.70 4.30
C ARG A 126 7.57 -10.68 3.78
N LYS A 127 7.77 -10.13 2.59
CA LYS A 127 9.03 -10.16 1.84
C LYS A 127 9.40 -8.75 1.39
N LYS A 128 10.69 -8.54 1.16
CA LYS A 128 11.18 -7.35 0.47
C LYS A 128 10.91 -7.51 -1.02
N GLU A 129 9.96 -6.78 -1.56
CA GLU A 129 9.56 -6.84 -2.96
C GLU A 129 9.28 -5.42 -3.48
N LYS A 130 10.24 -4.85 -4.17
CA LYS A 130 10.32 -3.41 -4.53
C LYS A 130 9.22 -2.93 -5.49
N ASP A 131 8.62 -3.83 -6.27
CA ASP A 131 7.72 -3.46 -7.37
C ASP A 131 6.22 -3.47 -6.98
N LEU A 132 5.89 -3.80 -5.74
CA LEU A 132 4.50 -3.84 -5.29
C LEU A 132 3.95 -2.43 -5.08
N PRO A 133 2.74 -2.15 -5.58
CA PRO A 133 2.09 -0.87 -5.33
C PRO A 133 1.73 -0.71 -3.86
N CYS A 134 2.23 0.36 -3.28
CA CYS A 134 2.05 0.73 -1.88
C CYS A 134 1.59 2.18 -1.78
N LEU A 135 0.72 2.46 -0.83
CA LEU A 135 0.25 3.80 -0.51
C LEU A 135 0.48 4.07 0.97
N LEU A 136 1.06 5.22 1.28
CA LEU A 136 1.37 5.67 2.63
C LEU A 136 0.35 6.71 3.08
N PHE A 137 -0.21 6.50 4.27
CA PHE A 137 -1.22 7.36 4.86
C PHE A 137 -0.81 7.87 6.23
N ALA A 138 -1.21 9.12 6.54
CA ALA A 138 -1.19 9.68 7.88
C ALA A 138 -2.60 9.75 8.47
N PRO A 139 -2.79 9.50 9.76
CA PRO A 139 -4.09 9.64 10.40
C PRO A 139 -4.45 11.11 10.60
N THR A 140 -5.74 11.46 10.47
CA THR A 140 -6.29 12.77 10.73
C THR A 140 -7.08 12.81 12.03
N ILE A 141 -7.38 14.01 12.54
CA ILE A 141 -8.12 14.22 13.81
C ILE A 141 -9.53 13.60 13.75
N ASN A 142 -10.18 13.63 12.58
CA ASN A 142 -11.54 13.13 12.39
C ASN A 142 -11.62 11.60 12.19
N GLY A 143 -10.49 10.88 12.31
CA GLY A 143 -10.44 9.44 12.10
C GLY A 143 -10.34 9.01 10.63
N ASN A 144 -10.12 9.97 9.72
CA ASN A 144 -9.81 9.74 8.32
C ASN A 144 -8.30 9.57 8.12
N PHE A 145 -7.89 9.34 6.87
CA PHE A 145 -6.51 9.11 6.50
C PHE A 145 -6.13 9.96 5.29
N TYR A 146 -5.03 10.71 5.43
CA TYR A 146 -4.47 11.52 4.35
C TYR A 146 -3.43 10.73 3.57
N LEU A 147 -3.57 10.66 2.24
CA LEU A 147 -2.62 10.00 1.35
C LEU A 147 -1.38 10.87 1.14
N ILE A 148 -0.24 10.46 1.69
CA ILE A 148 1.03 11.18 1.57
C ILE A 148 1.71 10.87 0.24
N HIS A 149 1.88 9.58 -0.06
CA HIS A 149 2.64 9.12 -1.23
C HIS A 149 2.21 7.75 -1.69
N SER A 150 2.37 7.51 -3.00
CA SER A 150 2.16 6.21 -3.62
C SER A 150 3.39 5.83 -4.44
N TRP A 151 3.79 4.55 -4.39
CA TRP A 151 4.90 4.02 -5.17
C TRP A 151 4.65 2.59 -5.61
N GLY A 152 5.52 2.06 -6.47
CA GLY A 152 5.41 0.74 -7.08
C GLY A 152 4.64 0.74 -8.39
N LYS A 153 4.49 -0.43 -9.02
CA LYS A 153 3.81 -0.60 -10.30
C LYS A 153 2.30 -0.68 -10.10
N GLU A 154 1.55 -0.08 -11.00
CA GLU A 154 0.07 -0.12 -10.97
C GLU A 154 -0.48 -1.54 -11.14
N TYR A 155 -1.69 -1.76 -10.59
CA TYR A 155 -2.38 -3.03 -10.72
C TYR A 155 -2.93 -3.22 -12.14
N LYS A 156 -2.74 -4.42 -12.68
CA LYS A 156 -3.36 -4.80 -13.97
C LYS A 156 -4.89 -4.87 -13.82
N TRP A 157 -5.62 -4.44 -14.84
CA TRP A 157 -7.08 -4.35 -14.85
C TRP A 157 -7.80 -5.68 -14.54
N HIS A 158 -7.23 -6.83 -14.96
CA HIS A 158 -7.80 -8.16 -14.75
C HIS A 158 -7.76 -8.63 -13.29
N ARG A 159 -7.00 -7.96 -12.42
CA ARG A 159 -6.97 -8.29 -10.99
C ARG A 159 -8.34 -8.14 -10.32
N LYS A 160 -9.09 -7.12 -10.72
CA LYS A 160 -10.43 -6.84 -10.17
C LYS A 160 -11.41 -7.99 -10.39
N PRO A 161 -11.62 -8.52 -11.62
CA PRO A 161 -12.50 -9.67 -11.85
C PRO A 161 -11.93 -10.98 -11.27
N ALA A 162 -10.61 -11.20 -11.35
CA ALA A 162 -9.99 -12.42 -10.82
C ALA A 162 -10.14 -12.58 -9.29
N LEU A 163 -10.21 -11.49 -8.55
CA LEU A 163 -10.38 -11.51 -7.09
C LEU A 163 -11.86 -11.50 -6.66
N PHE A 164 -12.81 -11.40 -7.59
CA PHE A 164 -14.23 -11.32 -7.28
C PHE A 164 -14.73 -12.50 -6.39
N PRO A 165 -14.38 -13.77 -6.68
CA PRO A 165 -14.84 -14.90 -5.87
C PRO A 165 -14.34 -14.90 -4.42
N ILE A 166 -13.20 -14.26 -4.17
CA ILE A 166 -12.50 -14.35 -2.86
C ILE A 166 -12.82 -13.13 -1.97
N ARG A 167 -13.66 -12.20 -2.40
CA ARG A 167 -13.99 -10.98 -1.64
C ARG A 167 -14.80 -11.30 -0.39
N THR A 168 -15.94 -11.94 -0.59
CA THR A 168 -16.89 -12.29 0.47
C THR A 168 -17.47 -13.67 0.20
N PHE A 169 -18.15 -14.23 1.21
CA PHE A 169 -18.83 -15.51 1.05
C PHE A 169 -19.94 -15.45 -0.03
N GLU A 170 -20.67 -14.35 -0.08
CA GLU A 170 -21.74 -14.14 -1.06
C GLU A 170 -21.21 -14.14 -2.50
N THR A 171 -20.07 -13.44 -2.74
CA THR A 171 -19.44 -13.42 -4.07
C THR A 171 -18.88 -14.77 -4.47
N LEU A 172 -18.46 -15.58 -3.51
CA LEU A 172 -18.02 -16.96 -3.76
C LEU A 172 -19.19 -17.81 -4.28
N ILE A 173 -20.34 -17.79 -3.58
CA ILE A 173 -21.53 -18.55 -3.99
C ILE A 173 -21.98 -18.16 -5.39
N VAL A 174 -22.08 -16.86 -5.67
CA VAL A 174 -22.45 -16.37 -7.01
C VAL A 174 -21.45 -16.85 -8.06
N SER A 175 -20.17 -16.79 -7.76
CA SER A 175 -19.12 -17.25 -8.69
C SER A 175 -19.20 -18.76 -8.98
N ILE A 176 -19.46 -19.56 -7.96
CA ILE A 176 -19.66 -21.02 -8.12
C ILE A 176 -20.89 -21.29 -9.00
N ALA A 177 -22.02 -20.61 -8.73
CA ALA A 177 -23.24 -20.79 -9.50
C ALA A 177 -23.06 -20.43 -10.98
N VAL A 178 -22.42 -19.30 -11.26
CA VAL A 178 -22.11 -18.87 -12.64
C VAL A 178 -21.14 -19.83 -13.31
N PHE A 179 -20.08 -20.24 -12.61
CA PHE A 179 -19.12 -21.21 -13.15
C PHE A 179 -19.77 -22.55 -13.47
N THR A 180 -20.60 -23.05 -12.56
CA THR A 180 -21.37 -24.30 -12.74
C THR A 180 -22.29 -24.21 -13.97
N LEU A 181 -22.97 -23.06 -14.15
CA LEU A 181 -23.83 -22.84 -15.30
C LEU A 181 -23.04 -22.87 -16.63
N VAL A 182 -21.88 -22.23 -16.66
CA VAL A 182 -21.00 -22.26 -17.84
C VAL A 182 -20.53 -23.68 -18.14
N VAL A 183 -20.13 -24.44 -17.14
CA VAL A 183 -19.71 -25.83 -17.30
C VAL A 183 -20.88 -26.68 -17.81
N ASP A 184 -22.07 -26.59 -17.19
CA ASP A 184 -23.25 -27.36 -17.58
C ASP A 184 -23.67 -27.08 -19.05
N LEU A 185 -23.68 -25.81 -19.44
CA LEU A 185 -23.96 -25.41 -20.83
C LEU A 185 -22.89 -25.84 -21.83
N SER A 186 -21.66 -26.09 -21.38
CA SER A 186 -20.58 -26.57 -22.25
C SER A 186 -20.60 -28.09 -22.45
N LEU A 187 -21.32 -28.84 -21.61
CA LEU A 187 -21.39 -30.27 -21.70
C LEU A 187 -22.34 -30.71 -22.85
N PRO A 188 -21.92 -31.64 -23.72
CA PRO A 188 -22.80 -32.24 -24.71
C PRO A 188 -23.85 -33.13 -24.04
N VAL A 189 -25.01 -33.28 -24.69
CA VAL A 189 -26.17 -34.03 -24.14
C VAL A 189 -25.82 -35.49 -23.87
N GLU A 190 -24.97 -36.08 -24.71
CA GLU A 190 -24.52 -37.47 -24.63
C GLU A 190 -23.77 -37.80 -23.31
N LEU A 191 -23.19 -36.78 -22.68
CA LEU A 191 -22.54 -36.95 -21.35
C LEU A 191 -23.51 -36.77 -20.19
N ILE A 192 -24.65 -36.10 -20.43
CA ILE A 192 -25.65 -35.78 -19.41
C ILE A 192 -26.67 -36.95 -19.28
N THR A 193 -27.06 -37.55 -20.41
CA THR A 193 -28.06 -38.62 -20.47
C THR A 193 -27.71 -39.65 -21.53
N LEU A 194 -28.13 -40.90 -21.30
CA LEU A 194 -28.03 -41.98 -22.29
C LEU A 194 -29.15 -41.92 -23.35
N ASP A 195 -30.16 -41.08 -23.10
CA ASP A 195 -31.25 -40.89 -24.06
C ASP A 195 -30.81 -39.98 -25.22
N ARG A 196 -30.56 -40.63 -26.37
CA ARG A 196 -30.12 -39.93 -27.60
C ARG A 196 -31.20 -39.06 -28.25
N SER A 197 -32.47 -39.22 -27.84
CA SER A 197 -33.59 -38.42 -28.35
C SER A 197 -33.85 -37.14 -27.53
N ALA A 198 -33.13 -36.97 -26.40
CA ALA A 198 -33.34 -35.83 -25.50
C ALA A 198 -32.89 -34.50 -26.16
N PRO A 199 -33.73 -33.47 -26.14
CA PRO A 199 -33.36 -32.15 -26.65
C PRO A 199 -32.26 -31.53 -25.77
N TYR A 200 -31.50 -30.57 -26.33
CA TYR A 200 -30.42 -29.90 -25.62
C TYR A 200 -30.87 -29.27 -24.30
N PHE A 201 -32.03 -28.62 -24.27
CA PHE A 201 -32.65 -28.11 -23.06
C PHE A 201 -33.71 -29.12 -22.54
N CYS A 202 -33.33 -29.96 -21.64
CA CYS A 202 -34.18 -30.97 -21.04
C CYS A 202 -34.06 -31.01 -19.51
N GLY A 203 -34.96 -31.72 -18.84
CA GLY A 203 -34.92 -31.89 -17.38
C GLY A 203 -33.62 -32.48 -16.85
N TYR A 204 -32.96 -33.32 -17.65
CA TYR A 204 -31.65 -33.91 -17.28
C TYR A 204 -30.56 -32.82 -17.12
N ARG A 205 -30.56 -31.77 -17.94
CA ARG A 205 -29.62 -30.64 -17.82
C ARG A 205 -29.84 -29.87 -16.52
N ILE A 206 -31.09 -29.63 -16.14
CA ILE A 206 -31.40 -28.97 -14.86
C ILE A 206 -30.89 -29.82 -13.69
N ALA A 207 -31.12 -31.16 -13.73
CA ALA A 207 -30.61 -32.07 -12.71
C ALA A 207 -29.08 -32.05 -12.64
N THR A 208 -28.39 -32.07 -13.79
CA THR A 208 -26.92 -32.00 -13.88
C THR A 208 -26.38 -30.70 -13.30
N TYR A 209 -27.02 -29.56 -13.58
CA TYR A 209 -26.65 -28.29 -12.97
C TYR A 209 -26.64 -28.36 -11.44
N PHE A 210 -27.69 -28.90 -10.82
CA PHE A 210 -27.74 -29.02 -9.37
C PHE A 210 -26.72 -30.01 -8.80
N HIS A 211 -26.46 -31.12 -9.48
CA HIS A 211 -25.40 -32.06 -9.06
C HIS A 211 -24.01 -31.43 -9.13
N LEU A 212 -23.69 -30.72 -10.23
CA LEU A 212 -22.45 -30.01 -10.37
C LEU A 212 -22.32 -28.87 -9.34
N LEU A 213 -23.42 -28.17 -9.04
CA LEU A 213 -23.45 -27.11 -8.03
C LEU A 213 -23.07 -27.65 -6.64
N ILE A 214 -23.65 -28.77 -6.24
CA ILE A 214 -23.33 -29.46 -4.98
C ILE A 214 -21.85 -29.90 -4.98
N PHE A 215 -21.40 -30.50 -6.07
CA PHE A 215 -20.01 -30.95 -6.22
C PHE A 215 -19.01 -29.80 -6.10
N PHE A 216 -19.18 -28.72 -6.86
CA PHE A 216 -18.26 -27.58 -6.84
C PHE A 216 -18.32 -26.83 -5.50
N THR A 217 -19.49 -26.75 -4.87
CA THR A 217 -19.62 -26.16 -3.53
C THR A 217 -18.84 -26.97 -2.49
N GLY A 218 -19.01 -28.30 -2.48
CA GLY A 218 -18.30 -29.20 -1.60
C GLY A 218 -16.78 -29.17 -1.83
N PHE A 219 -16.36 -29.22 -3.08
CA PHE A 219 -14.94 -29.12 -3.45
C PHE A 219 -14.32 -27.79 -3.00
N THR A 220 -15.03 -26.67 -3.22
CA THR A 220 -14.55 -25.33 -2.83
C THR A 220 -14.47 -25.20 -1.32
N ALA A 221 -15.46 -25.72 -0.58
CA ALA A 221 -15.42 -25.76 0.88
C ALA A 221 -14.21 -26.54 1.38
N TYR A 222 -14.01 -27.75 0.87
CA TYR A 222 -12.84 -28.56 1.21
C TYR A 222 -11.53 -27.85 0.91
N ALA A 223 -11.37 -27.27 -0.28
CA ALA A 223 -10.16 -26.54 -0.67
C ALA A 223 -9.91 -25.32 0.24
N THR A 224 -10.97 -24.59 0.61
CA THR A 224 -10.87 -23.43 1.51
C THR A 224 -10.34 -23.84 2.89
N PHE A 225 -10.81 -24.95 3.43
CA PHE A 225 -10.33 -25.52 4.69
C PHE A 225 -8.91 -26.07 4.56
N ALA A 226 -8.63 -26.88 3.55
CA ALA A 226 -7.32 -27.53 3.35
C ALA A 226 -6.18 -26.49 3.18
N PHE A 227 -6.45 -25.39 2.49
CA PHE A 227 -5.45 -24.32 2.25
C PHE A 227 -5.54 -23.15 3.23
N ASN A 228 -6.39 -23.24 4.26
CA ASN A 228 -6.60 -22.18 5.26
C ASN A 228 -6.76 -20.78 4.61
N LYS A 229 -7.60 -20.68 3.59
CA LYS A 229 -7.83 -19.44 2.83
C LYS A 229 -8.94 -18.62 3.46
N ASN A 230 -8.60 -17.37 3.83
CA ASN A 230 -9.55 -16.41 4.37
C ASN A 230 -10.04 -15.42 3.30
N PHE A 231 -11.27 -14.95 3.45
CA PHE A 231 -11.85 -13.92 2.58
C PHE A 231 -11.16 -12.56 2.76
N SER A 232 -11.18 -11.74 1.72
CA SER A 232 -10.61 -10.39 1.77
C SER A 232 -11.26 -9.51 2.84
N LYS A 233 -12.56 -9.71 3.09
CA LYS A 233 -13.34 -8.98 4.11
C LYS A 233 -12.81 -9.19 5.54
N SER A 234 -12.24 -10.36 5.86
CA SER A 234 -11.68 -10.65 7.19
C SER A 234 -10.20 -10.32 7.32
N ASN A 235 -9.48 -10.17 6.20
CA ASN A 235 -8.03 -10.07 6.18
C ASN A 235 -7.47 -8.65 5.97
N TRP A 236 -8.31 -7.64 5.74
CA TRP A 236 -7.86 -6.31 5.34
C TRP A 236 -7.03 -5.59 6.43
N ASN A 237 -7.25 -5.88 7.71
CA ASN A 237 -6.51 -5.33 8.85
C ASN A 237 -5.84 -6.42 9.72
N ASP A 238 -5.73 -7.65 9.21
CA ASP A 238 -5.11 -8.75 9.97
C ASP A 238 -3.59 -8.60 9.97
N THR A 239 -3.02 -8.46 11.15
CA THR A 239 -1.57 -8.33 11.39
C THR A 239 -0.81 -9.66 11.31
N ARG A 240 -1.52 -10.79 11.24
CA ARG A 240 -0.90 -12.11 11.03
C ARG A 240 -0.40 -12.22 9.60
N VAL A 241 0.87 -11.90 9.44
CA VAL A 241 1.56 -11.84 8.14
C VAL A 241 2.42 -13.08 7.92
#